data_9ac376127b3fb69ed39520f42e4e968a
#
_entry.id   9ac376127b3fb69ed39520f42e4e968a
#
_cell.length_a   1.000
_cell.length_b   1.000
_cell.length_c   1.000
_cell.angle_alpha   90.00
_cell.angle_beta   90.00
_cell.angle_gamma   90.00
#
_symmetry.space_group_name_H-M   'P 1'
#
loop_
_entity.id
_entity.type
_entity.pdbx_description
1 polymer ?
#
loop_
_entity_poly.entity_id
_entity_poly.type
_entity_poly.pdbx_seq_one_letter_code
_entity_poly.pdbx_strand_id
1 'polypeptide(L)'
;MITTNSNIAILYGGWSDERVISLDSGKSVFESLNSHGYNVFLFDFTNNDPQMLNNFILHNNIDVVFNLMHGVGGEDGTVQKYIEDISVSSIGSSSESSRLSFNKITTKKVWLDNELQTPKYCVVSQDIFKNNILDTFGDKVVLKPIESGSSVGIKILNKKDLISKNQPARFDYLCSYMDINIDPDKYFIEEYVDCPEYTAPIIKDVVYPIIKIKTDREFYNYDAKYIDNNTSFTFPEFPREIQELINRTALDAFHSLGCSNWGRVDF
;
A
#
# COMPACT_ATOMS: atom_id res chain seq x y z
N MET A 1 12.93 24.63 -4.47
CA MET A 1 11.50 24.98 -4.30
C MET A 1 10.85 24.83 -5.66
N ILE A 2 9.75 24.06 -5.78
CA ILE A 2 9.03 23.85 -7.04
C ILE A 2 8.26 25.12 -7.37
N THR A 3 8.36 25.59 -8.61
CA THR A 3 7.66 26.79 -9.14
C THR A 3 6.98 26.42 -10.45
N THR A 4 6.18 27.32 -11.02
CA THR A 4 5.56 27.13 -12.33
C THR A 4 6.59 27.00 -13.47
N ASN A 5 7.84 27.43 -13.26
CA ASN A 5 8.92 27.26 -14.22
C ASN A 5 9.65 25.91 -14.11
N SER A 6 9.35 25.12 -13.06
CA SER A 6 9.96 23.81 -12.91
C SER A 6 9.34 22.79 -13.87
N ASN A 7 10.19 21.97 -14.48
CA ASN A 7 9.79 20.85 -15.33
C ASN A 7 9.41 19.66 -14.45
N ILE A 8 8.15 19.31 -14.41
CA ILE A 8 7.60 18.23 -13.57
C ILE A 8 7.33 17.02 -14.45
N ALA A 9 7.96 15.89 -14.15
CA ALA A 9 7.60 14.62 -14.76
C ALA A 9 6.55 13.90 -13.91
N ILE A 10 5.48 13.45 -14.53
CA ILE A 10 4.53 12.50 -13.95
C ILE A 10 4.87 11.12 -14.51
N LEU A 11 5.39 10.25 -13.65
CA LEU A 11 5.52 8.82 -13.96
C LEU A 11 4.20 8.13 -13.68
N TYR A 12 3.67 7.41 -14.65
CA TYR A 12 2.41 6.71 -14.56
C TYR A 12 2.43 5.43 -15.37
N GLY A 13 1.35 4.66 -15.34
CA GLY A 13 1.24 3.38 -16.04
C GLY A 13 1.94 2.25 -15.27
N GLY A 14 3.16 1.94 -15.62
CA GLY A 14 3.91 0.84 -14.99
C GLY A 14 3.55 -0.53 -15.55
N TRP A 15 3.98 -1.59 -14.84
CA TRP A 15 3.83 -3.00 -15.23
C TRP A 15 3.08 -3.86 -14.19
N SER A 16 2.50 -3.24 -13.17
CA SER A 16 1.69 -3.92 -12.17
C SER A 16 0.26 -4.15 -12.64
N ASP A 17 -0.49 -4.98 -11.91
CA ASP A 17 -1.93 -5.19 -12.14
C ASP A 17 -2.76 -3.91 -11.94
N GLU A 18 -2.18 -2.88 -11.32
CA GLU A 18 -2.81 -1.58 -11.05
C GLU A 18 -2.52 -0.53 -12.15
N ARG A 19 -1.94 -0.95 -13.30
CA ARG A 19 -1.58 -0.06 -14.39
C ARG A 19 -2.71 0.87 -14.85
N VAL A 20 -3.93 0.35 -14.98
CA VAL A 20 -5.10 1.15 -15.44
C VAL A 20 -5.38 2.29 -14.46
N ILE A 21 -5.33 2.02 -13.17
CA ILE A 21 -5.54 3.03 -12.11
C ILE A 21 -4.45 4.10 -12.15
N SER A 22 -3.22 3.68 -12.37
CA SER A 22 -2.08 4.59 -12.52
C SER A 22 -2.23 5.50 -13.73
N LEU A 23 -2.73 4.99 -14.86
CA LEU A 23 -2.98 5.79 -16.06
C LEU A 23 -4.04 6.87 -15.80
N ASP A 24 -5.10 6.56 -15.10
CA ASP A 24 -6.17 7.50 -14.76
C ASP A 24 -5.70 8.55 -13.75
N SER A 25 -4.97 8.13 -12.72
CA SER A 25 -4.36 9.02 -11.73
C SER A 25 -3.38 10.00 -12.39
N GLY A 26 -2.51 9.49 -13.26
CA GLY A 26 -1.52 10.30 -13.97
C GLY A 26 -2.16 11.37 -14.85
N LYS A 27 -3.22 11.04 -15.59
CA LYS A 27 -3.97 11.99 -16.41
C LYS A 27 -4.64 13.06 -15.56
N SER A 28 -5.32 12.67 -14.49
CA SER A 28 -6.02 13.61 -13.60
C SER A 28 -5.05 14.62 -12.97
N VAL A 29 -3.89 14.17 -12.51
CA VAL A 29 -2.87 15.06 -11.94
C VAL A 29 -2.24 15.94 -13.00
N PHE A 30 -1.98 15.40 -14.20
CA PHE A 30 -1.47 16.18 -15.33
C PHE A 30 -2.42 17.34 -15.69
N GLU A 31 -3.71 17.06 -15.85
CA GLU A 31 -4.72 18.07 -16.19
C GLU A 31 -4.79 19.14 -15.09
N SER A 32 -4.77 18.74 -13.82
CA SER A 32 -4.78 19.68 -12.70
C SER A 32 -3.56 20.58 -12.68
N LEU A 33 -2.36 20.04 -12.75
CA LEU A 33 -1.12 20.81 -12.70
C LEU A 33 -1.00 21.72 -13.94
N ASN A 34 -1.33 21.21 -15.14
CA ASN A 34 -1.29 21.99 -16.37
C ASN A 34 -2.28 23.17 -16.31
N SER A 35 -3.49 22.98 -15.78
CA SER A 35 -4.49 24.06 -15.62
C SER A 35 -4.03 25.16 -14.65
N HIS A 36 -3.11 24.84 -13.73
CA HIS A 36 -2.49 25.79 -12.80
C HIS A 36 -1.18 26.40 -13.33
N GLY A 37 -0.85 26.16 -14.60
CA GLY A 37 0.29 26.78 -15.28
C GLY A 37 1.64 26.16 -14.98
N TYR A 38 1.68 24.94 -14.45
CA TYR A 38 2.94 24.20 -14.28
C TYR A 38 3.38 23.57 -15.61
N ASN A 39 4.70 23.43 -15.80
CA ASN A 39 5.28 22.77 -16.96
C ASN A 39 5.38 21.26 -16.69
N VAL A 40 4.47 20.48 -17.26
CA VAL A 40 4.26 19.07 -16.89
C VAL A 40 4.48 18.14 -18.07
N PHE A 41 5.19 17.04 -17.83
CA PHE A 41 5.51 16.00 -18.82
C PHE A 41 4.97 14.65 -18.34
N LEU A 42 4.16 14.00 -19.15
CA LEU A 42 3.69 12.63 -18.89
C LEU A 42 4.69 11.60 -19.40
N PHE A 43 5.03 10.63 -18.57
CA PHE A 43 5.87 9.51 -18.97
C PHE A 43 5.27 8.17 -18.55
N ASP A 44 4.68 7.46 -19.52
CA ASP A 44 4.22 6.09 -19.34
C ASP A 44 5.43 5.14 -19.26
N PHE A 45 5.82 4.82 -18.02
CA PHE A 45 6.99 3.99 -17.75
C PHE A 45 6.60 2.51 -17.74
N THR A 46 6.57 1.90 -18.93
CA THR A 46 6.04 0.54 -19.15
C THR A 46 7.03 -0.58 -18.89
N ASN A 47 8.32 -0.29 -18.91
CA ASN A 47 9.38 -1.29 -18.77
C ASN A 47 10.25 -0.96 -17.58
N ASN A 48 10.66 -1.97 -16.84
CA ASN A 48 11.59 -1.84 -15.71
C ASN A 48 13.03 -1.58 -16.20
N ASP A 49 13.23 -0.45 -16.89
CA ASP A 49 14.51 -0.05 -17.49
C ASP A 49 14.93 1.35 -17.00
N PRO A 50 15.88 1.42 -16.03
CA PRO A 50 16.35 2.70 -15.49
C PRO A 50 16.94 3.62 -16.55
N GLN A 51 17.48 3.08 -17.66
CA GLN A 51 18.04 3.90 -18.73
C GLN A 51 16.96 4.68 -19.51
N MET A 52 15.77 4.10 -19.67
CA MET A 52 14.64 4.81 -20.28
C MET A 52 14.25 6.03 -19.42
N LEU A 53 14.16 5.85 -18.10
CA LEU A 53 13.83 6.93 -17.18
C LEU A 53 14.90 8.03 -17.22
N ASN A 54 16.18 7.64 -17.16
CA ASN A 54 17.30 8.59 -17.21
C ASN A 54 17.30 9.41 -18.51
N ASN A 55 17.11 8.75 -19.65
CA ASN A 55 17.05 9.42 -20.96
C ASN A 55 15.88 10.42 -21.03
N PHE A 56 14.70 10.03 -20.50
CA PHE A 56 13.54 10.93 -20.46
C PHE A 56 13.80 12.17 -19.59
N ILE A 57 14.38 11.98 -18.41
CA ILE A 57 14.72 13.05 -17.46
C ILE A 57 15.70 14.04 -18.07
N LEU A 58 16.78 13.55 -18.68
CA LEU A 58 17.80 14.37 -19.30
C LEU A 58 17.28 15.12 -20.53
N HIS A 59 16.53 14.43 -21.41
CA HIS A 59 16.00 15.02 -22.64
C HIS A 59 15.04 16.19 -22.37
N ASN A 60 14.23 16.07 -21.32
CA ASN A 60 13.21 17.07 -20.98
C ASN A 60 13.65 18.04 -19.86
N ASN A 61 14.91 17.97 -19.42
CA ASN A 61 15.44 18.77 -18.33
C ASN A 61 14.52 18.76 -17.10
N ILE A 62 14.12 17.56 -16.64
CA ILE A 62 13.18 17.39 -15.54
C ILE A 62 13.82 17.80 -14.21
N ASP A 63 13.17 18.69 -13.48
CA ASP A 63 13.59 19.17 -12.16
C ASP A 63 13.04 18.31 -11.02
N VAL A 64 11.84 17.76 -11.21
CA VAL A 64 11.16 16.96 -10.19
C VAL A 64 10.29 15.87 -10.80
N VAL A 65 10.29 14.71 -10.15
CA VAL A 65 9.47 13.55 -10.54
C VAL A 65 8.33 13.38 -9.56
N PHE A 66 7.11 13.27 -10.06
CA PHE A 66 5.93 12.86 -9.31
C PHE A 66 5.56 11.44 -9.76
N ASN A 67 5.88 10.46 -8.93
CA ASN A 67 5.57 9.07 -9.20
C ASN A 67 4.12 8.76 -8.82
N LEU A 68 3.32 8.40 -9.80
CA LEU A 68 1.93 7.94 -9.70
C LEU A 68 1.74 6.52 -10.23
N MET A 69 2.83 5.76 -10.33
CA MET A 69 2.74 4.33 -10.57
C MET A 69 2.24 3.64 -9.30
N HIS A 70 1.39 2.64 -9.46
CA HIS A 70 0.83 1.85 -8.37
C HIS A 70 1.39 0.43 -8.35
N GLY A 71 1.38 -0.19 -7.15
CA GLY A 71 1.82 -1.56 -6.95
C GLY A 71 3.31 -1.79 -7.19
N VAL A 72 3.64 -2.98 -7.68
CA VAL A 72 5.02 -3.39 -7.95
C VAL A 72 5.70 -2.45 -8.94
N GLY A 73 6.89 -1.99 -8.60
CA GLY A 73 7.67 -1.02 -9.34
C GLY A 73 7.39 0.42 -8.92
N GLY A 74 6.13 0.78 -8.66
CA GLY A 74 5.73 2.12 -8.27
C GLY A 74 5.78 2.40 -6.77
N GLU A 75 5.44 1.41 -5.94
CA GLU A 75 5.28 1.57 -4.50
C GLU A 75 6.31 0.78 -3.68
N ASP A 76 7.05 -0.14 -4.30
CA ASP A 76 8.00 -1.05 -3.66
C ASP A 76 9.42 -0.49 -3.52
N GLY A 77 9.65 0.77 -3.87
CA GLY A 77 10.94 1.44 -3.81
C GLY A 77 11.79 1.32 -5.09
N THR A 78 11.37 0.52 -6.09
CA THR A 78 12.14 0.29 -7.31
C THR A 78 12.35 1.59 -8.10
N VAL A 79 11.27 2.26 -8.48
CA VAL A 79 11.34 3.50 -9.26
C VAL A 79 11.92 4.63 -8.43
N GLN A 80 11.61 4.71 -7.14
CA GLN A 80 12.20 5.68 -6.22
C GLN A 80 13.72 5.56 -6.21
N LYS A 81 14.24 4.32 -6.17
CA LYS A 81 15.70 4.07 -6.24
C LYS A 81 16.32 4.57 -7.55
N TYR A 82 15.66 4.37 -8.70
CA TYR A 82 16.14 4.90 -9.97
C TYR A 82 16.21 6.42 -9.98
N ILE A 83 15.19 7.10 -9.42
CA ILE A 83 15.17 8.57 -9.31
C ILE A 83 16.29 9.06 -8.39
N GLU A 84 16.52 8.39 -7.25
CA GLU A 84 17.60 8.71 -6.33
C GLU A 84 18.99 8.55 -7.00
N ASP A 85 19.20 7.48 -7.77
CA ASP A 85 20.47 7.21 -8.45
C ASP A 85 20.80 8.26 -9.53
N ILE A 86 19.76 8.87 -10.13
CA ILE A 86 19.92 9.97 -11.10
C ILE A 86 20.08 11.32 -10.37
N SER A 87 19.85 11.36 -9.06
CA SER A 87 19.92 12.57 -8.24
C SER A 87 18.91 13.67 -8.64
N VAL A 88 17.72 13.27 -9.10
CA VAL A 88 16.61 14.18 -9.37
C VAL A 88 15.65 14.22 -8.16
N SER A 89 15.07 15.36 -7.88
CA SER A 89 14.08 15.49 -6.80
C SER A 89 12.84 14.66 -7.08
N SER A 90 12.26 14.04 -6.05
CA SER A 90 10.98 13.33 -6.14
C SER A 90 9.96 13.85 -5.14
N ILE A 91 8.67 13.70 -5.49
CA ILE A 91 7.55 13.94 -4.58
C ILE A 91 7.09 12.58 -4.06
N GLY A 92 7.26 12.35 -2.76
CA GLY A 92 6.92 11.08 -2.11
C GLY A 92 7.99 10.64 -1.13
N SER A 93 7.87 9.41 -0.66
CA SER A 93 8.83 8.79 0.26
C SER A 93 10.06 8.27 -0.48
N SER A 94 11.14 8.02 0.26
CA SER A 94 12.38 7.44 -0.28
C SER A 94 12.18 5.99 -0.75
N SER A 95 13.15 5.47 -1.51
CA SER A 95 13.15 4.07 -1.95
C SER A 95 13.11 3.10 -0.77
N GLU A 96 13.87 3.38 0.28
CA GLU A 96 13.90 2.55 1.50
C GLU A 96 12.57 2.56 2.23
N SER A 97 11.98 3.74 2.46
CA SER A 97 10.66 3.87 3.11
C SER A 97 9.56 3.18 2.30
N SER A 98 9.57 3.33 0.98
CA SER A 98 8.64 2.65 0.08
C SER A 98 8.79 1.13 0.17
N ARG A 99 10.02 0.62 0.14
CA ARG A 99 10.30 -0.82 0.30
C ARG A 99 9.82 -1.36 1.65
N LEU A 100 10.07 -0.64 2.73
CA LEU A 100 9.64 -1.02 4.07
C LEU A 100 8.12 -1.05 4.19
N SER A 101 7.43 -0.02 3.68
CA SER A 101 5.98 0.11 3.77
C SER A 101 5.22 -0.85 2.83
N PHE A 102 5.80 -1.22 1.69
CA PHE A 102 5.19 -2.17 0.76
C PHE A 102 5.19 -3.61 1.28
N ASN A 103 6.22 -3.98 2.07
CA ASN A 103 6.31 -5.29 2.72
C ASN A 103 5.56 -5.29 4.06
N LYS A 104 4.37 -5.88 4.09
CA LYS A 104 3.48 -5.89 5.27
C LYS A 104 4.12 -6.50 6.53
N ILE A 105 5.00 -7.49 6.38
CA ILE A 105 5.68 -8.11 7.53
C ILE A 105 6.72 -7.16 8.12
N THR A 106 7.48 -6.48 7.27
CA THR A 106 8.46 -5.49 7.71
C THR A 106 7.76 -4.31 8.37
N THR A 107 6.68 -3.80 7.75
CA THR A 107 5.82 -2.75 8.33
C THR A 107 5.36 -3.12 9.74
N LYS A 108 4.76 -4.31 9.90
CA LYS A 108 4.27 -4.78 11.21
C LYS A 108 5.39 -4.90 12.25
N LYS A 109 6.57 -5.38 11.86
CA LYS A 109 7.74 -5.45 12.76
C LYS A 109 8.17 -4.06 13.22
N VAL A 110 8.35 -3.12 12.28
CA VAL A 110 8.71 -1.74 12.61
C VAL A 110 7.67 -1.11 13.54
N TRP A 111 6.38 -1.31 13.27
CA TRP A 111 5.33 -0.78 14.11
C TRP A 111 5.35 -1.36 15.53
N LEU A 112 5.50 -2.68 15.68
CA LEU A 112 5.62 -3.33 16.98
C LEU A 112 6.85 -2.85 17.76
N ASP A 113 7.98 -2.66 17.09
CA ASP A 113 9.21 -2.14 17.71
C ASP A 113 9.04 -0.67 18.18
N ASN A 114 8.08 0.06 17.60
CA ASN A 114 7.68 1.42 17.99
C ASN A 114 6.39 1.46 18.86
N GLU A 115 6.02 0.34 19.47
CA GLU A 115 4.86 0.20 20.39
C GLU A 115 3.50 0.50 19.71
N LEU A 116 3.45 0.46 18.38
CA LEU A 116 2.22 0.62 17.62
C LEU A 116 1.49 -0.72 17.50
N GLN A 117 0.19 -0.70 17.69
CA GLN A 117 -0.64 -1.90 17.61
C GLN A 117 -0.90 -2.28 16.15
N THR A 118 -0.84 -3.58 15.87
CA THR A 118 -1.23 -4.18 14.60
C THR A 118 -1.84 -5.56 14.87
N PRO A 119 -2.78 -6.06 14.05
CA PRO A 119 -3.36 -7.39 14.23
C PRO A 119 -2.28 -8.47 14.32
N LYS A 120 -2.48 -9.46 15.19
CA LYS A 120 -1.57 -10.61 15.31
C LYS A 120 -1.41 -11.30 13.98
N TYR A 121 -0.21 -11.77 13.69
CA TYR A 121 0.09 -12.38 12.39
C TYR A 121 1.14 -13.48 12.49
N CYS A 122 1.19 -14.34 11.47
CA CYS A 122 2.28 -15.28 11.23
C CYS A 122 2.48 -15.52 9.74
N VAL A 123 3.73 -15.69 9.31
CA VAL A 123 4.05 -16.06 7.92
C VAL A 123 3.62 -17.49 7.66
N VAL A 124 3.06 -17.75 6.48
CA VAL A 124 2.66 -19.10 6.08
C VAL A 124 3.92 -19.93 5.81
N SER A 125 4.04 -21.03 6.56
CA SER A 125 5.10 -22.02 6.36
C SER A 125 4.56 -23.40 6.74
N GLN A 126 5.28 -24.45 6.41
CA GLN A 126 4.88 -25.81 6.81
C GLN A 126 4.77 -25.97 8.34
N ASP A 127 5.45 -25.12 9.08
CA ASP A 127 5.47 -25.15 10.54
C ASP A 127 4.36 -24.32 11.21
N ILE A 128 3.56 -23.58 10.42
CA ILE A 128 2.49 -22.72 10.95
C ILE A 128 1.53 -23.43 11.91
N PHE A 129 1.32 -24.75 11.70
CA PHE A 129 0.43 -25.56 12.53
C PHE A 129 1.13 -26.26 13.69
N LYS A 130 2.47 -26.21 13.80
CA LYS A 130 3.22 -26.90 14.86
C LYS A 130 3.16 -26.19 16.22
N ASN A 131 3.07 -24.86 16.20
CA ASN A 131 3.22 -24.04 17.39
C ASN A 131 1.88 -23.54 17.97
N ASN A 132 0.74 -24.07 17.51
CA ASN A 132 -0.61 -23.67 17.91
C ASN A 132 -0.86 -22.15 17.84
N ILE A 133 -0.09 -21.43 17.02
CA ILE A 133 -0.21 -19.97 16.90
C ILE A 133 -1.61 -19.56 16.45
N LEU A 134 -2.24 -20.36 15.59
CA LEU A 134 -3.61 -20.12 15.16
C LEU A 134 -4.64 -20.20 16.30
N ASP A 135 -4.32 -20.89 17.39
CA ASP A 135 -5.21 -20.95 18.56
C ASP A 135 -5.31 -19.61 19.27
N THR A 136 -4.33 -18.72 19.06
CA THR A 136 -4.32 -17.36 19.62
C THR A 136 -5.16 -16.37 18.83
N PHE A 137 -5.65 -16.74 17.64
CA PHE A 137 -6.48 -15.92 16.76
C PHE A 137 -7.97 -16.16 17.05
N GLY A 138 -8.82 -15.23 16.61
CA GLY A 138 -10.27 -15.37 16.65
C GLY A 138 -10.82 -16.47 15.72
N ASP A 139 -12.13 -16.48 15.49
CA ASP A 139 -12.81 -17.50 14.68
C ASP A 139 -12.51 -17.37 13.18
N LYS A 140 -12.17 -16.17 12.72
CA LYS A 140 -11.77 -15.86 11.37
C LYS A 140 -10.32 -15.40 11.32
N VAL A 141 -9.67 -15.68 10.21
CA VAL A 141 -8.32 -15.21 9.88
C VAL A 141 -8.31 -14.67 8.46
N VAL A 142 -7.34 -13.80 8.18
CA VAL A 142 -7.15 -13.22 6.85
C VAL A 142 -5.82 -13.71 6.28
N LEU A 143 -5.89 -14.39 5.14
CA LEU A 143 -4.71 -14.76 4.35
C LEU A 143 -4.39 -13.60 3.41
N LYS A 144 -3.14 -13.14 3.41
CA LYS A 144 -2.67 -12.00 2.59
C LYS A 144 -1.32 -12.29 1.96
N PRO A 145 -1.06 -11.84 0.72
CA PRO A 145 0.29 -11.72 0.20
C PRO A 145 1.09 -10.69 1.00
N ILE A 146 2.38 -10.96 1.25
CA ILE A 146 3.27 -10.05 1.97
C ILE A 146 3.46 -8.75 1.18
N GLU A 147 3.65 -8.86 -0.14
CA GLU A 147 3.91 -7.75 -1.05
C GLU A 147 2.85 -7.73 -2.15
N SER A 148 1.81 -6.95 -1.98
CA SER A 148 0.77 -6.69 -3.00
C SER A 148 -0.02 -5.44 -2.61
N GLY A 149 -0.56 -4.76 -3.60
CA GLY A 149 -1.50 -3.64 -3.44
C GLY A 149 -2.96 -4.07 -3.64
N SER A 150 -3.86 -3.10 -3.54
CA SER A 150 -5.28 -3.15 -3.95
C SER A 150 -6.09 -4.37 -3.47
N SER A 151 -5.74 -4.95 -2.34
CA SER A 151 -6.40 -6.14 -1.77
C SER A 151 -6.36 -7.38 -2.68
N VAL A 152 -5.46 -7.42 -3.66
CA VAL A 152 -5.27 -8.60 -4.53
C VAL A 152 -4.74 -9.77 -3.71
N GLY A 153 -5.35 -10.94 -3.88
CA GLY A 153 -4.94 -12.17 -3.19
C GLY A 153 -5.36 -12.29 -1.73
N ILE A 154 -6.15 -11.35 -1.19
CA ILE A 154 -6.68 -11.43 0.17
C ILE A 154 -7.85 -12.41 0.23
N LYS A 155 -7.87 -13.25 1.27
CA LYS A 155 -8.97 -14.20 1.57
C LYS A 155 -9.29 -14.22 3.05
N ILE A 156 -10.58 -14.17 3.39
CA ILE A 156 -11.07 -14.38 4.75
C ILE A 156 -11.40 -15.86 4.90
N LEU A 157 -10.84 -16.52 5.90
CA LEU A 157 -10.97 -17.96 6.13
C LEU A 157 -11.51 -18.22 7.55
N ASN A 158 -12.34 -19.24 7.70
CA ASN A 158 -12.75 -19.71 9.02
C ASN A 158 -11.62 -20.54 9.65
N LYS A 159 -11.20 -20.21 10.84
CA LYS A 159 -10.16 -20.95 11.59
C LYS A 159 -10.52 -22.44 11.75
N LYS A 160 -11.79 -22.76 12.01
CA LYS A 160 -12.27 -24.16 12.13
C LYS A 160 -11.91 -25.02 10.92
N ASP A 161 -11.90 -24.47 9.71
CA ASP A 161 -11.59 -25.21 8.48
C ASP A 161 -10.08 -25.53 8.40
N LEU A 162 -9.25 -24.69 9.02
CA LEU A 162 -7.81 -24.89 9.11
C LEU A 162 -7.42 -25.90 10.19
N ILE A 163 -8.10 -25.93 11.34
CA ILE A 163 -7.75 -26.79 12.47
C ILE A 163 -8.40 -28.18 12.43
N SER A 164 -9.46 -28.39 11.65
CA SER A 164 -10.21 -29.65 11.56
C SER A 164 -9.49 -30.76 10.79
N LYS A 165 -8.41 -30.45 10.06
CA LYS A 165 -7.65 -31.37 9.21
C LYS A 165 -6.32 -31.74 9.87
N ASN A 166 -5.68 -32.87 9.47
CA ASN A 166 -4.31 -33.17 9.88
C ASN A 166 -3.33 -32.11 9.35
N GLN A 167 -2.13 -32.01 9.91
CA GLN A 167 -1.19 -30.91 9.57
C GLN A 167 -0.89 -30.77 8.07
N PRO A 168 -0.53 -31.85 7.33
CA PRO A 168 -0.31 -31.72 5.90
C PRO A 168 -1.57 -31.27 5.14
N ALA A 169 -2.73 -31.87 5.43
CA ALA A 169 -3.96 -31.50 4.76
C ALA A 169 -4.42 -30.07 5.09
N ARG A 170 -4.09 -29.55 6.27
CA ARG A 170 -4.34 -28.14 6.62
C ARG A 170 -3.47 -27.18 5.81
N PHE A 171 -2.20 -27.52 5.67
CA PHE A 171 -1.28 -26.72 4.87
C PHE A 171 -1.69 -26.72 3.39
N ASP A 172 -1.96 -27.88 2.80
CA ASP A 172 -2.43 -28.00 1.43
C ASP A 172 -3.75 -27.24 1.20
N TYR A 173 -4.68 -27.32 2.17
CA TYR A 173 -5.92 -26.57 2.12
C TYR A 173 -5.69 -25.07 2.14
N LEU A 174 -4.78 -24.57 2.98
CA LEU A 174 -4.41 -23.16 3.01
C LEU A 174 -3.78 -22.72 1.68
N CYS A 175 -2.86 -23.51 1.15
CA CYS A 175 -2.18 -23.24 -0.12
C CYS A 175 -3.16 -23.21 -1.31
N SER A 176 -4.29 -23.92 -1.25
CA SER A 176 -5.30 -23.89 -2.31
C SER A 176 -5.96 -22.52 -2.52
N TYR A 177 -5.82 -21.60 -1.58
CA TYR A 177 -6.29 -20.22 -1.69
C TYR A 177 -5.21 -19.23 -2.18
N MET A 178 -3.98 -19.68 -2.30
CA MET A 178 -2.85 -18.86 -2.77
C MET A 178 -2.73 -18.95 -4.29
N ASP A 179 -2.05 -17.99 -4.88
CA ASP A 179 -1.59 -18.11 -6.26
C ASP A 179 -0.58 -19.25 -6.35
N ILE A 180 -0.84 -20.22 -7.24
CA ILE A 180 0.04 -21.39 -7.45
C ILE A 180 1.45 -21.05 -7.92
N ASN A 181 1.64 -19.84 -8.43
CA ASN A 181 2.94 -19.35 -8.89
C ASN A 181 3.73 -18.61 -7.78
N ILE A 182 3.14 -18.45 -6.59
CA ILE A 182 3.76 -17.72 -5.48
C ILE A 182 4.12 -18.69 -4.37
N ASP A 183 5.36 -18.60 -3.89
CA ASP A 183 5.86 -19.35 -2.75
C ASP A 183 4.96 -19.10 -1.52
N PRO A 184 4.51 -20.13 -0.79
CA PRO A 184 3.77 -19.97 0.46
C PRO A 184 4.44 -19.02 1.47
N ASP A 185 5.76 -18.98 1.52
CA ASP A 185 6.51 -18.06 2.38
C ASP A 185 6.33 -16.57 1.99
N LYS A 186 5.70 -16.28 0.85
CA LYS A 186 5.27 -14.95 0.43
C LYS A 186 3.88 -14.56 0.95
N TYR A 187 3.25 -15.43 1.72
CA TYR A 187 1.96 -15.17 2.34
C TYR A 187 2.06 -15.16 3.86
N PHE A 188 1.13 -14.47 4.49
CA PHE A 188 0.94 -14.51 5.94
C PHE A 188 -0.55 -14.58 6.28
N ILE A 189 -0.82 -15.08 7.48
CA ILE A 189 -2.13 -15.07 8.09
C ILE A 189 -2.14 -13.99 9.17
N GLU A 190 -3.23 -13.26 9.24
CA GLU A 190 -3.46 -12.26 10.27
C GLU A 190 -4.83 -12.46 10.91
N GLU A 191 -4.97 -12.01 12.15
CA GLU A 191 -6.23 -12.00 12.87
C GLU A 191 -7.25 -11.11 12.14
N TYR A 192 -8.47 -11.64 11.95
CA TYR A 192 -9.56 -10.86 11.39
C TYR A 192 -10.10 -9.91 12.47
N VAL A 193 -10.09 -8.63 12.19
CA VAL A 193 -10.66 -7.59 13.05
C VAL A 193 -11.98 -7.14 12.44
N ASP A 194 -13.09 -7.45 13.13
CA ASP A 194 -14.43 -7.07 12.69
C ASP A 194 -14.75 -5.62 13.11
N CYS A 195 -14.26 -4.67 12.33
CA CYS A 195 -14.48 -3.25 12.57
C CYS A 195 -14.61 -2.49 11.24
N PRO A 196 -15.17 -1.27 11.27
CA PRO A 196 -15.15 -0.39 10.10
C PRO A 196 -13.73 -0.04 9.67
N GLU A 197 -13.49 0.07 8.37
CA GLU A 197 -12.22 0.52 7.82
C GLU A 197 -12.14 2.05 7.79
N TYR A 198 -11.00 2.57 8.22
CA TYR A 198 -10.68 3.99 8.19
C TYR A 198 -9.35 4.22 7.50
N THR A 199 -9.18 5.42 6.96
CA THR A 199 -7.90 5.87 6.43
C THR A 199 -7.59 7.30 6.86
N ALA A 200 -6.32 7.53 7.21
CA ALA A 200 -5.78 8.82 7.60
C ALA A 200 -4.88 9.35 6.49
N PRO A 201 -5.33 10.31 5.67
CA PRO A 201 -4.46 10.98 4.71
C PRO A 201 -3.45 11.88 5.44
N ILE A 202 -2.18 11.84 5.02
CA ILE A 202 -1.10 12.64 5.59
C ILE A 202 -0.43 13.44 4.48
N ILE A 203 -0.26 14.74 4.69
CA ILE A 203 0.49 15.62 3.80
C ILE A 203 1.38 16.53 4.67
N LYS A 204 2.69 16.47 4.49
CA LYS A 204 3.67 17.30 5.23
C LYS A 204 3.42 17.31 6.74
N ASP A 205 3.36 16.12 7.34
CA ASP A 205 3.18 15.93 8.79
C ASP A 205 1.83 16.42 9.36
N VAL A 206 0.87 16.69 8.48
CA VAL A 206 -0.50 17.05 8.85
C VAL A 206 -1.42 15.89 8.48
N VAL A 207 -2.15 15.38 9.48
CA VAL A 207 -3.24 14.41 9.25
C VAL A 207 -4.49 15.17 8.81
N TYR A 208 -4.98 14.84 7.65
CA TYR A 208 -6.22 15.38 7.11
C TYR A 208 -7.44 14.65 7.69
N PRO A 209 -8.67 15.14 7.48
CA PRO A 209 -9.86 14.49 8.02
C PRO A 209 -9.90 12.99 7.72
N ILE A 210 -10.13 12.21 8.77
CA ILE A 210 -10.21 10.76 8.69
C ILE A 210 -11.39 10.36 7.80
N ILE A 211 -11.15 9.41 6.92
CA ILE A 211 -12.16 8.90 6.01
C ILE A 211 -12.59 7.52 6.50
N LYS A 212 -13.88 7.34 6.74
CA LYS A 212 -14.50 6.04 6.92
C LYS A 212 -14.90 5.47 5.58
N ILE A 213 -14.45 4.25 5.30
CA ILE A 213 -14.76 3.51 4.08
C ILE A 213 -15.90 2.54 4.38
N LYS A 214 -16.97 2.60 3.63
CA LYS A 214 -18.09 1.69 3.74
C LYS A 214 -18.38 1.05 2.39
N THR A 215 -18.41 -0.27 2.38
CA THR A 215 -18.75 -1.11 1.22
C THR A 215 -19.85 -2.09 1.60
N ASP A 216 -20.63 -2.54 0.62
CA ASP A 216 -21.64 -3.60 0.79
C ASP A 216 -21.03 -5.01 0.70
N ARG A 217 -19.72 -5.11 0.41
CA ARG A 217 -18.97 -6.37 0.37
C ARG A 217 -18.45 -6.76 1.75
N GLU A 218 -18.03 -8.00 1.90
CA GLU A 218 -17.46 -8.53 3.15
C GLU A 218 -16.21 -7.73 3.59
N PHE A 219 -15.45 -7.17 2.65
CA PHE A 219 -14.33 -6.25 2.90
C PHE A 219 -14.06 -5.37 1.67
N TYR A 220 -13.26 -4.34 1.82
CA TYR A 220 -12.90 -3.37 0.78
C TYR A 220 -11.88 -4.00 -0.20
N ASN A 221 -12.37 -4.90 -1.07
CA ASN A 221 -11.59 -5.62 -2.06
C ASN A 221 -11.37 -4.81 -3.34
N TYR A 222 -10.67 -5.39 -4.32
CA TYR A 222 -10.37 -4.75 -5.60
C TYR A 222 -11.62 -4.24 -6.33
N ASP A 223 -12.67 -5.07 -6.38
CA ASP A 223 -13.91 -4.67 -7.04
C ASP A 223 -14.59 -3.51 -6.32
N ALA A 224 -14.61 -3.52 -4.98
CA ALA A 224 -15.16 -2.42 -4.18
C ALA A 224 -14.36 -1.12 -4.35
N LYS A 225 -13.08 -1.22 -4.69
CA LYS A 225 -12.19 -0.07 -4.92
C LYS A 225 -12.38 0.58 -6.29
N TYR A 226 -12.57 -0.23 -7.34
CA TYR A 226 -12.39 0.23 -8.71
C TYR A 226 -13.56 -0.09 -9.66
N ILE A 227 -14.44 -1.01 -9.29
CA ILE A 227 -15.50 -1.51 -10.16
C ILE A 227 -16.88 -1.12 -9.64
N ASP A 228 -17.12 -1.30 -8.35
CA ASP A 228 -18.42 -1.05 -7.74
C ASP A 228 -18.67 0.44 -7.49
N ASN A 229 -19.89 0.88 -7.76
CA ASN A 229 -20.33 2.25 -7.42
C ASN A 229 -20.95 2.36 -6.01
N ASN A 230 -20.88 1.28 -5.21
CA ASN A 230 -21.56 1.20 -3.90
C ASN A 230 -20.62 1.51 -2.72
N THR A 231 -19.34 1.78 -2.98
CA THR A 231 -18.43 2.24 -1.94
C THR A 231 -18.72 3.70 -1.60
N SER A 232 -18.92 4.00 -0.34
CA SER A 232 -19.14 5.34 0.16
C SER A 232 -18.04 5.77 1.13
N PHE A 233 -17.71 7.06 1.05
CA PHE A 233 -16.70 7.70 1.88
C PHE A 233 -17.38 8.76 2.75
N THR A 234 -17.14 8.68 4.06
CA THR A 234 -17.70 9.65 5.00
C THR A 234 -16.60 10.18 5.90
N PHE A 235 -16.81 11.37 6.46
CA PHE A 235 -15.90 12.03 7.39
C PHE A 235 -16.50 11.98 8.78
N PRO A 236 -16.19 10.95 9.59
CA PRO A 236 -16.77 10.82 10.92
C PRO A 236 -16.19 11.89 11.86
N GLU A 237 -17.05 12.37 12.76
CA GLU A 237 -16.61 13.19 13.89
C GLU A 237 -16.24 12.29 15.06
N PHE A 238 -15.08 12.53 15.65
CA PHE A 238 -14.61 11.83 16.85
C PHE A 238 -14.55 12.80 18.03
N PRO A 239 -14.73 12.33 19.27
CA PRO A 239 -14.37 13.12 20.44
C PRO A 239 -12.92 13.59 20.32
N ARG A 240 -12.63 14.79 20.81
CA ARG A 240 -11.32 15.42 20.64
C ARG A 240 -10.14 14.53 21.03
N GLU A 241 -10.24 13.86 22.19
CA GLU A 241 -9.19 12.97 22.67
C GLU A 241 -8.93 11.78 21.73
N ILE A 242 -9.98 11.22 21.16
CA ILE A 242 -9.89 10.12 20.19
C ILE A 242 -9.29 10.63 18.89
N GLN A 243 -9.70 11.81 18.39
CA GLN A 243 -9.13 12.40 17.19
C GLN A 243 -7.63 12.69 17.36
N GLU A 244 -7.22 13.24 18.50
CA GLU A 244 -5.81 13.49 18.84
C GLU A 244 -5.00 12.18 18.91
N LEU A 245 -5.58 11.12 19.48
CA LEU A 245 -4.95 9.79 19.51
C LEU A 245 -4.77 9.22 18.11
N ILE A 246 -5.83 9.24 17.27
CA ILE A 246 -5.76 8.74 15.89
C ILE A 246 -4.70 9.51 15.10
N ASN A 247 -4.69 10.83 15.17
CA ASN A 247 -3.74 11.66 14.44
C ASN A 247 -2.30 11.36 14.85
N ARG A 248 -2.03 11.24 16.14
CA ARG A 248 -0.69 10.89 16.65
C ARG A 248 -0.28 9.50 16.18
N THR A 249 -1.14 8.49 16.37
CA THR A 249 -0.86 7.11 15.96
C THR A 249 -0.59 7.01 14.46
N ALA A 250 -1.36 7.74 13.63
CA ALA A 250 -1.15 7.76 12.18
C ALA A 250 0.21 8.39 11.81
N LEU A 251 0.60 9.51 12.46
CA LEU A 251 1.90 10.13 12.24
C LEU A 251 3.05 9.23 12.73
N ASP A 252 2.91 8.62 13.90
CA ASP A 252 3.92 7.70 14.43
C ASP A 252 4.11 6.48 13.51
N ALA A 253 3.01 5.92 12.98
CA ALA A 253 3.05 4.83 12.02
C ALA A 253 3.73 5.23 10.71
N PHE A 254 3.45 6.42 10.20
CA PHE A 254 4.03 6.96 8.98
C PHE A 254 5.54 7.25 9.14
N HIS A 255 5.92 7.93 10.21
CA HIS A 255 7.30 8.33 10.46
C HIS A 255 8.20 7.16 10.87
N SER A 256 7.69 6.16 11.59
CA SER A 256 8.48 4.99 11.97
C SER A 256 9.02 4.21 10.78
N LEU A 257 8.36 4.29 9.63
CA LEU A 257 8.81 3.73 8.36
C LEU A 257 9.70 4.69 7.55
N GLY A 258 9.99 5.90 8.06
CA GLY A 258 10.72 6.93 7.36
C GLY A 258 9.95 7.58 6.21
N CYS A 259 8.63 7.39 6.16
CA CYS A 259 7.79 7.98 5.12
C CYS A 259 7.78 9.51 5.22
N SER A 260 7.61 10.17 4.08
CA SER A 260 7.68 11.63 3.97
C SER A 260 6.76 12.17 2.87
N ASN A 261 6.59 13.49 2.85
CA ASN A 261 5.80 14.27 1.91
C ASN A 261 4.30 13.97 1.97
N TRP A 262 3.85 12.83 1.54
CA TRP A 262 2.45 12.44 1.56
C TRP A 262 2.30 10.92 1.64
N GLY A 263 1.19 10.50 2.16
CA GLY A 263 0.82 9.10 2.27
C GLY A 263 -0.51 8.90 2.96
N ARG A 264 -0.77 7.66 3.31
CA ARG A 264 -2.01 7.24 3.94
C ARG A 264 -1.74 6.11 4.93
N VAL A 265 -2.36 6.19 6.10
CA VAL A 265 -2.35 5.09 7.07
C VAL A 265 -3.78 4.54 7.19
N ASP A 266 -3.94 3.25 6.93
CA ASP A 266 -5.21 2.52 7.00
C ASP A 266 -5.32 1.79 8.34
N PHE A 267 -6.51 1.78 8.97
CA PHE A 267 -6.75 1.20 10.29
C PHE A 267 -8.22 0.85 10.52
#